data_f4dcc1800e7dc98023b5c23b3b47c5d5
#
_entry.id   f4dcc1800e7dc98023b5c23b3b47c5d5
#
_cell.length_a   1.000
_cell.length_b   1.000
_cell.length_c   1.000
_cell.angle_alpha   90.00
_cell.angle_beta   90.00
_cell.angle_gamma   90.00
#
_symmetry.space_group_name_H-M   'P 1'
#
loop_
_entity.id
_entity.type
_entity.pdbx_description
1 polymer ?
#
loop_
_entity_poly.entity_id
_entity_poly.type
_entity_poly.pdbx_seq_one_letter_code
_entity_poly.pdbx_strand_id
1 'polypeptide(L)'
;MIKLRYGRMFRDALDGEHGLDRPRLPQLVSRFGIIQAEVRNRRAAGEYGFYRLVDQATNVRQIQAFAEGVGQAYDHVLVLGIGGSALGTKALLNALRRPAWNEWDDEGRDFFPRLTILENVDPTTVAAALERIDPRRVLVNVISKSGGTAETMAQYLVLREWLEQALGSAASRHLVFTTDPARGALREIAQREHIATLDVPPEVGGRFSVLSPVGLLPAALVGIDVEALLAGARLAVERSESDDLLQNPAALYAGLHWAADTGLGARVHVLMPYTDRLREFAEWYRQLWAESLGKRVDRNGKPVHLGPTPVGAVGATDQHSQVQLFMEGPYDKVITFMIVDDLGVDVPIPKRPDPSTSSGQAPSTSSGQAPSAGSGQVLPPDLAYLPGHTLGQLLRAEYEATSAALAEMGRMSCTLSLPDLTPATLGEAIMFYQLATGYAGAWYGIDPFDQPGVELGKRLTYAAMGRPGYETEPRKAASSTDEV
;
A
#
# COMPACT_ATOMS: atom_id res chain seq x y z
N MET A 1 -5.30 -17.89 -4.26
CA MET A 1 -5.12 -17.05 -5.46
C MET A 1 -6.15 -15.94 -5.52
N ILE A 2 -5.70 -14.73 -5.82
CA ILE A 2 -6.59 -13.58 -6.02
C ILE A 2 -7.47 -13.75 -7.26
N LYS A 3 -8.67 -13.17 -7.23
CA LYS A 3 -9.66 -13.24 -8.33
C LYS A 3 -10.15 -11.85 -8.69
N LEU A 4 -10.18 -11.53 -9.99
CA LEU A 4 -10.73 -10.29 -10.53
C LEU A 4 -12.15 -10.54 -11.06
N ARG A 5 -13.15 -9.90 -10.47
CA ARG A 5 -14.53 -9.87 -10.96
C ARG A 5 -14.75 -8.53 -11.64
N TYR A 6 -15.03 -8.52 -12.93
CA TYR A 6 -15.10 -7.30 -13.74
C TYR A 6 -16.42 -7.13 -14.51
N GLY A 7 -17.41 -7.96 -14.22
CA GLY A 7 -18.71 -7.91 -14.92
C GLY A 7 -19.37 -6.54 -14.88
N ARG A 8 -19.28 -5.85 -13.73
CA ARG A 8 -19.85 -4.51 -13.52
C ARG A 8 -19.04 -3.36 -14.14
N MET A 9 -18.06 -3.67 -14.99
CA MET A 9 -17.46 -2.69 -15.89
C MET A 9 -18.28 -2.47 -17.16
N PHE A 10 -19.21 -3.38 -17.46
CA PHE A 10 -19.98 -3.39 -18.70
C PHE A 10 -21.42 -2.96 -18.49
N ARG A 11 -21.94 -2.24 -19.51
CA ARG A 11 -23.30 -1.67 -19.51
C ARG A 11 -24.40 -2.69 -19.26
N ASP A 12 -24.26 -3.92 -19.77
CA ASP A 12 -25.25 -4.99 -19.61
C ASP A 12 -25.35 -5.55 -18.17
N ALA A 13 -24.44 -5.15 -17.28
CA ALA A 13 -24.47 -5.47 -15.86
C ALA A 13 -24.72 -4.24 -14.97
N LEU A 14 -25.12 -3.11 -15.58
CA LEU A 14 -25.41 -1.84 -14.92
C LEU A 14 -26.79 -1.33 -15.35
N ASP A 15 -27.46 -0.59 -14.50
CA ASP A 15 -28.66 0.12 -14.90
C ASP A 15 -28.28 1.44 -15.57
N GLY A 16 -28.94 1.74 -16.72
CA GLY A 16 -28.69 2.97 -17.48
C GLY A 16 -27.75 2.82 -18.67
N GLU A 17 -27.26 3.96 -19.18
CA GLU A 17 -26.52 4.04 -20.44
C GLU A 17 -24.98 4.06 -20.27
N HIS A 18 -24.49 4.02 -19.02
CA HIS A 18 -23.07 4.11 -18.69
C HIS A 18 -22.42 2.73 -18.59
N GLY A 19 -21.11 2.68 -18.72
CA GLY A 19 -20.33 1.45 -18.72
C GLY A 19 -19.76 1.11 -20.09
N LEU A 20 -18.81 0.20 -20.13
CA LEU A 20 -18.20 -0.30 -21.35
C LEU A 20 -19.21 -1.16 -22.14
N ASP A 21 -19.23 -1.04 -23.44
CA ASP A 21 -20.00 -1.97 -24.28
C ASP A 21 -19.31 -3.34 -24.33
N ARG A 22 -20.08 -4.46 -24.27
CA ARG A 22 -19.51 -5.82 -24.34
C ARG A 22 -18.58 -6.08 -25.52
N PRO A 23 -18.85 -5.57 -26.76
CA PRO A 23 -17.92 -5.67 -27.87
C PRO A 23 -16.54 -5.05 -27.64
N ARG A 24 -16.38 -4.25 -26.59
CA ARG A 24 -15.06 -3.70 -26.22
C ARG A 24 -14.10 -4.79 -25.73
N LEU A 25 -14.59 -5.82 -25.06
CA LEU A 25 -13.74 -6.91 -24.56
C LEU A 25 -13.03 -7.68 -25.68
N PRO A 26 -13.69 -8.17 -26.74
CA PRO A 26 -13.00 -8.75 -27.90
C PRO A 26 -11.98 -7.80 -28.54
N GLN A 27 -12.22 -6.48 -28.55
CA GLN A 27 -11.25 -5.50 -29.06
C GLN A 27 -9.99 -5.44 -28.17
N LEU A 28 -10.14 -5.48 -26.85
CA LEU A 28 -9.01 -5.59 -25.92
C LEU A 28 -8.25 -6.89 -26.15
N VAL A 29 -8.94 -8.04 -26.27
CA VAL A 29 -8.33 -9.33 -26.55
C VAL A 29 -7.53 -9.30 -27.84
N SER A 30 -8.08 -8.76 -28.95
CA SER A 30 -7.37 -8.69 -30.22
C SER A 30 -6.13 -7.80 -30.19
N ARG A 31 -6.15 -6.72 -29.38
CA ARG A 31 -5.02 -5.82 -29.22
C ARG A 31 -3.96 -6.36 -28.24
N PHE A 32 -4.33 -7.27 -27.35
CA PHE A 32 -3.48 -7.72 -26.25
C PHE A 32 -2.17 -8.34 -26.74
N GLY A 33 -2.17 -9.09 -27.86
CA GLY A 33 -0.94 -9.66 -28.40
C GLY A 33 0.17 -8.62 -28.64
N ILE A 34 -0.20 -7.43 -29.12
CA ILE A 34 0.74 -6.30 -29.32
C ILE A 34 1.24 -5.79 -27.97
N ILE A 35 0.35 -5.59 -27.01
CA ILE A 35 0.67 -5.11 -25.66
C ILE A 35 1.59 -6.12 -24.95
N GLN A 36 1.27 -7.41 -25.01
CA GLN A 36 2.06 -8.47 -24.38
C GLN A 36 3.46 -8.56 -24.98
N ALA A 37 3.57 -8.51 -26.31
CA ALA A 37 4.86 -8.52 -27.00
C ALA A 37 5.72 -7.30 -26.59
N GLU A 38 5.11 -6.12 -26.48
CA GLU A 38 5.78 -4.92 -26.04
C GLU A 38 6.30 -5.06 -24.59
N VAL A 39 5.44 -5.49 -23.65
CA VAL A 39 5.83 -5.69 -22.25
C VAL A 39 6.98 -6.71 -22.15
N ARG A 40 6.91 -7.82 -22.89
CA ARG A 40 7.99 -8.84 -22.94
C ARG A 40 9.30 -8.27 -23.49
N ASN A 41 9.26 -7.49 -24.57
CA ASN A 41 10.45 -6.86 -25.14
C ASN A 41 11.10 -5.89 -24.15
N ARG A 42 10.32 -5.03 -23.52
CA ARG A 42 10.82 -4.09 -22.52
C ARG A 42 11.36 -4.80 -21.27
N ARG A 43 10.71 -5.88 -20.85
CA ARG A 43 11.21 -6.75 -19.77
C ARG A 43 12.55 -7.38 -20.13
N ALA A 44 12.70 -7.91 -21.36
CA ALA A 44 13.96 -8.45 -21.85
C ALA A 44 15.07 -7.40 -21.92
N ALA A 45 14.71 -6.14 -22.20
CA ALA A 45 15.62 -4.99 -22.15
C ALA A 45 15.98 -4.54 -20.72
N GLY A 46 15.38 -5.14 -19.67
CA GLY A 46 15.66 -4.84 -18.27
C GLY A 46 14.85 -3.68 -17.67
N GLU A 47 13.91 -3.10 -18.41
CA GLU A 47 13.12 -1.95 -17.96
C GLU A 47 12.12 -2.28 -16.84
N TYR A 48 11.73 -3.54 -16.70
CA TYR A 48 10.82 -4.05 -15.68
C TYR A 48 11.62 -4.72 -14.54
N GLY A 49 12.53 -3.98 -13.91
CA GLY A 49 13.42 -4.53 -12.86
C GLY A 49 12.70 -5.24 -11.72
N PHE A 50 11.52 -4.77 -11.34
CA PHE A 50 10.71 -5.37 -10.28
C PHE A 50 10.26 -6.82 -10.57
N TYR A 51 10.20 -7.24 -11.83
CA TYR A 51 9.89 -8.60 -12.21
C TYR A 51 10.88 -9.63 -11.66
N ARG A 52 12.15 -9.24 -11.52
CA ARG A 52 13.23 -10.11 -11.05
C ARG A 52 13.24 -10.24 -9.51
N LEU A 53 12.46 -9.41 -8.82
CA LEU A 53 12.42 -9.44 -7.35
C LEU A 53 11.88 -10.75 -6.78
N VAL A 54 11.14 -11.53 -7.56
CA VAL A 54 10.66 -12.85 -7.12
C VAL A 54 11.76 -13.92 -7.05
N ASP A 55 12.92 -13.70 -7.68
CA ASP A 55 14.02 -14.67 -7.79
C ASP A 55 15.27 -14.28 -6.99
N GLN A 56 15.15 -13.40 -5.98
CA GLN A 56 16.26 -12.86 -5.21
C GLN A 56 16.64 -13.69 -3.96
N ALA A 57 16.80 -15.00 -4.09
CA ALA A 57 17.07 -15.90 -2.97
C ALA A 57 18.29 -15.51 -2.11
N THR A 58 19.32 -14.88 -2.70
CA THR A 58 20.50 -14.41 -1.97
C THR A 58 20.15 -13.23 -1.04
N ASN A 59 19.39 -12.25 -1.54
CA ASN A 59 18.94 -11.13 -0.74
C ASN A 59 18.03 -11.59 0.41
N VAL A 60 17.13 -12.54 0.13
CA VAL A 60 16.26 -13.12 1.18
C VAL A 60 17.06 -13.73 2.31
N ARG A 61 18.05 -14.58 1.99
CA ARG A 61 18.93 -15.15 3.02
C ARG A 61 19.70 -14.10 3.81
N GLN A 62 20.19 -13.04 3.18
CA GLN A 62 20.87 -11.94 3.88
C GLN A 62 19.91 -11.19 4.81
N ILE A 63 18.67 -10.91 4.35
CA ILE A 63 17.63 -10.25 5.14
C ILE A 63 17.26 -11.10 6.36
N GLN A 64 17.03 -12.39 6.17
CA GLN A 64 16.68 -13.32 7.26
C GLN A 64 17.81 -13.42 8.27
N ALA A 65 19.05 -13.65 7.81
CA ALA A 65 20.21 -13.72 8.68
C ALA A 65 20.42 -12.42 9.48
N PHE A 66 20.20 -11.26 8.87
CA PHE A 66 20.28 -9.98 9.57
C PHE A 66 19.13 -9.84 10.60
N ALA A 67 17.90 -10.18 10.23
CA ALA A 67 16.74 -10.06 11.12
C ALA A 67 16.84 -11.01 12.32
N GLU A 68 17.28 -12.26 12.11
CA GLU A 68 17.47 -13.27 13.15
C GLU A 68 18.67 -12.96 14.08
N GLY A 69 19.76 -12.40 13.52
CA GLY A 69 20.95 -12.08 14.26
C GLY A 69 20.87 -10.76 15.01
N VAL A 70 20.81 -9.66 14.27
CA VAL A 70 20.87 -8.30 14.83
C VAL A 70 19.51 -7.79 15.26
N GLY A 71 18.45 -8.15 14.50
CA GLY A 71 17.09 -7.64 14.73
C GLY A 71 16.54 -7.99 16.11
N GLN A 72 16.88 -9.15 16.65
CA GLN A 72 16.45 -9.61 17.97
C GLN A 72 17.11 -8.85 19.14
N ALA A 73 18.16 -8.07 18.87
CA ALA A 73 18.85 -7.27 19.89
C ALA A 73 18.14 -5.96 20.24
N TYR A 74 17.11 -5.59 19.47
CA TYR A 74 16.44 -4.29 19.59
C TYR A 74 14.95 -4.44 19.87
N ASP A 75 14.42 -3.56 20.72
CA ASP A 75 12.97 -3.51 21.03
C ASP A 75 12.19 -2.68 20.02
N HIS A 76 12.89 -1.84 19.26
CA HIS A 76 12.29 -0.91 18.33
C HIS A 76 13.07 -0.82 17.02
N VAL A 77 12.37 -0.87 15.91
CA VAL A 77 12.91 -0.56 14.58
C VAL A 77 12.35 0.80 14.15
N LEU A 78 13.24 1.70 13.78
CA LEU A 78 12.88 3.02 13.26
C LEU A 78 13.30 3.09 11.79
N VAL A 79 12.32 3.24 10.90
CA VAL A 79 12.53 3.34 9.46
C VAL A 79 12.50 4.79 9.03
N LEU A 80 13.56 5.26 8.38
CA LEU A 80 13.62 6.56 7.74
C LEU A 80 13.50 6.39 6.23
N GLY A 81 12.44 6.91 5.63
CA GLY A 81 12.20 6.79 4.20
C GLY A 81 10.93 7.51 3.79
N ILE A 82 10.86 8.01 2.57
CA ILE A 82 9.72 8.76 2.05
C ILE A 82 9.20 8.12 0.76
N GLY A 83 7.91 8.22 0.50
CA GLY A 83 7.26 7.68 -0.69
C GLY A 83 7.49 6.18 -0.85
N GLY A 84 8.11 5.76 -1.95
CA GLY A 84 8.40 4.34 -2.21
C GLY A 84 9.29 3.65 -1.17
N SER A 85 10.03 4.42 -0.36
CA SER A 85 10.85 3.90 0.74
C SER A 85 10.07 3.71 2.05
N ALA A 86 8.80 4.11 2.12
CA ALA A 86 7.95 4.03 3.31
C ALA A 86 6.62 3.30 3.05
N LEU A 87 5.87 3.69 1.99
CA LEU A 87 4.50 3.27 1.78
C LEU A 87 4.35 1.75 1.64
N GLY A 88 5.30 1.08 0.98
CA GLY A 88 5.28 -0.38 0.87
C GLY A 88 5.42 -1.06 2.23
N THR A 89 6.33 -0.59 3.08
CA THR A 89 6.50 -1.10 4.46
C THR A 89 5.25 -0.86 5.30
N LYS A 90 4.61 0.31 5.20
CA LYS A 90 3.33 0.60 5.88
C LYS A 90 2.25 -0.37 5.44
N ALA A 91 2.12 -0.62 4.13
CA ALA A 91 1.15 -1.56 3.59
C ALA A 91 1.37 -2.99 4.12
N LEU A 92 2.62 -3.47 4.16
CA LEU A 92 2.96 -4.79 4.69
C LEU A 92 2.64 -4.89 6.20
N LEU A 93 3.06 -3.91 6.99
CA LEU A 93 2.84 -3.89 8.44
C LEU A 93 1.35 -3.86 8.77
N ASN A 94 0.60 -2.94 8.18
CA ASN A 94 -0.82 -2.78 8.42
C ASN A 94 -1.62 -4.03 8.03
N ALA A 95 -1.29 -4.67 6.90
CA ALA A 95 -1.99 -5.85 6.43
C ALA A 95 -1.65 -7.13 7.22
N LEU A 96 -0.40 -7.32 7.63
CA LEU A 96 0.11 -8.61 8.10
C LEU A 96 0.39 -8.68 9.60
N ARG A 97 0.42 -7.54 10.29
CA ARG A 97 0.55 -7.48 11.74
C ARG A 97 -0.77 -7.16 12.42
N ARG A 98 -0.86 -7.46 13.70
CA ARG A 98 -2.03 -7.11 14.52
C ARG A 98 -2.30 -5.61 14.47
N PRO A 99 -3.54 -5.17 14.39
CA PRO A 99 -3.86 -3.75 14.55
C PRO A 99 -3.23 -3.18 15.82
N ALA A 100 -2.80 -1.92 15.78
CA ALA A 100 -2.11 -1.26 16.90
C ALA A 100 -0.82 -2.00 17.35
N TRP A 101 -0.06 -2.57 16.42
CA TRP A 101 1.13 -3.38 16.68
C TRP A 101 2.06 -2.82 17.75
N ASN A 102 2.35 -1.52 17.72
CA ASN A 102 3.27 -0.88 18.65
C ASN A 102 2.72 -0.69 20.08
N GLU A 103 1.42 -0.87 20.28
CA GLU A 103 0.74 -0.73 21.58
C GLU A 103 0.71 -2.05 22.37
N TRP A 104 0.91 -3.17 21.68
CA TRP A 104 0.99 -4.48 22.32
C TRP A 104 2.27 -4.62 23.15
N ASP A 105 2.19 -5.42 24.22
CA ASP A 105 3.36 -5.88 24.98
C ASP A 105 4.22 -6.87 24.16
N ASP A 106 5.31 -7.34 24.74
CA ASP A 106 6.24 -8.21 24.02
C ASP A 106 5.61 -9.55 23.66
N GLU A 107 4.78 -10.15 24.51
CA GLU A 107 4.05 -11.39 24.20
C GLU A 107 3.03 -11.15 23.07
N GLY A 108 2.31 -10.05 23.10
CA GLY A 108 1.34 -9.68 22.08
C GLY A 108 1.98 -9.43 20.71
N ARG A 109 3.28 -9.18 20.65
CA ARG A 109 4.09 -9.04 19.44
C ARG A 109 4.94 -10.27 19.13
N ASP A 110 4.72 -11.39 19.78
CA ASP A 110 5.56 -12.59 19.65
C ASP A 110 7.06 -12.27 19.84
N PHE A 111 7.38 -11.33 20.73
CA PHE A 111 8.72 -10.79 21.03
C PHE A 111 9.42 -10.06 19.86
N PHE A 112 8.73 -9.81 18.76
CA PHE A 112 9.26 -8.96 17.69
C PHE A 112 9.25 -7.48 18.09
N PRO A 113 10.18 -6.66 17.55
CA PRO A 113 10.27 -5.25 17.88
C PRO A 113 9.05 -4.45 17.45
N ARG A 114 8.84 -3.30 18.09
CA ARG A 114 8.00 -2.23 17.57
C ARG A 114 8.60 -1.69 16.29
N LEU A 115 7.75 -1.15 15.40
CA LEU A 115 8.23 -0.52 14.18
C LEU A 115 7.55 0.82 13.98
N THR A 116 8.36 1.88 13.88
CA THR A 116 7.91 3.24 13.57
C THR A 116 8.52 3.69 12.25
N ILE A 117 7.74 4.34 11.40
CA ILE A 117 8.20 4.85 10.11
C ILE A 117 8.11 6.37 10.14
N LEU A 118 9.24 7.05 9.96
CA LEU A 118 9.33 8.49 9.79
C LEU A 118 9.42 8.78 8.29
N GLU A 119 8.28 9.13 7.69
CA GLU A 119 8.15 9.36 6.25
C GLU A 119 8.05 10.84 5.86
N ASN A 120 8.05 11.73 6.85
CA ASN A 120 7.96 13.17 6.63
C ASN A 120 8.91 13.91 7.58
N VAL A 121 9.41 15.06 7.13
CA VAL A 121 10.28 15.94 7.92
C VAL A 121 9.51 16.84 8.90
N ASP A 122 8.35 16.40 9.34
CA ASP A 122 7.56 17.10 10.35
C ASP A 122 8.30 17.08 11.70
N PRO A 123 8.70 18.25 12.23
CA PRO A 123 9.51 18.32 13.42
C PRO A 123 8.79 17.79 14.67
N THR A 124 7.47 17.92 14.73
CA THR A 124 6.69 17.46 15.89
C THR A 124 6.64 15.93 15.95
N THR A 125 6.49 15.29 14.81
CA THR A 125 6.50 13.82 14.70
C THR A 125 7.88 13.26 15.02
N VAL A 126 8.95 13.87 14.49
CA VAL A 126 10.33 13.45 14.75
C VAL A 126 10.67 13.63 16.23
N ALA A 127 10.38 14.80 16.84
CA ALA A 127 10.63 15.05 18.24
C ALA A 127 9.92 14.05 19.15
N ALA A 128 8.63 13.79 18.91
CA ALA A 128 7.87 12.79 19.66
C ALA A 128 8.45 11.37 19.57
N ALA A 129 9.01 10.98 18.40
CA ALA A 129 9.69 9.70 18.26
C ALA A 129 10.97 9.64 19.11
N LEU A 130 11.80 10.71 19.09
CA LEU A 130 13.04 10.78 19.86
C LEU A 130 12.80 10.78 21.37
N GLU A 131 11.69 11.37 21.84
CA GLU A 131 11.31 11.36 23.27
C GLU A 131 10.82 9.99 23.75
N ARG A 132 10.16 9.23 22.90
CA ARG A 132 9.51 7.96 23.27
C ARG A 132 10.40 6.73 23.11
N ILE A 133 11.40 6.78 22.24
CA ILE A 133 12.22 5.63 21.87
C ILE A 133 13.54 5.70 22.64
N ASP A 134 13.92 4.59 23.31
CA ASP A 134 15.24 4.49 23.93
C ASP A 134 16.33 4.29 22.86
N PRO A 135 17.29 5.23 22.74
CA PRO A 135 18.36 5.12 21.75
C PRO A 135 19.25 3.88 21.94
N ARG A 136 19.28 3.29 23.15
CA ARG A 136 20.07 2.08 23.43
C ARG A 136 19.43 0.80 22.92
N ARG A 137 18.14 0.86 22.54
CA ARG A 137 17.34 -0.30 22.18
C ARG A 137 16.66 -0.17 20.82
N VAL A 138 17.15 0.73 19.97
CA VAL A 138 16.60 1.00 18.64
C VAL A 138 17.56 0.59 17.54
N LEU A 139 17.03 -0.02 16.48
CA LEU A 139 17.70 -0.16 15.19
C LEU A 139 17.11 0.85 14.20
N VAL A 140 17.93 1.69 13.58
CA VAL A 140 17.51 2.67 12.59
C VAL A 140 17.84 2.15 11.20
N ASN A 141 16.82 1.88 10.39
CA ASN A 141 16.96 1.53 8.99
C ASN A 141 16.76 2.79 8.11
N VAL A 142 17.82 3.27 7.50
CA VAL A 142 17.79 4.43 6.61
C VAL A 142 17.63 3.96 5.17
N ILE A 143 16.50 4.28 4.55
CA ILE A 143 16.12 3.81 3.23
C ILE A 143 16.14 4.95 2.22
N SER A 144 17.12 4.97 1.34
CA SER A 144 17.18 5.87 0.20
C SER A 144 17.96 5.23 -0.94
N LYS A 145 17.27 4.91 -2.05
CA LYS A 145 17.93 4.35 -3.24
C LYS A 145 19.00 5.30 -3.79
N SER A 146 18.71 6.58 -3.95
CA SER A 146 19.68 7.57 -4.42
C SER A 146 20.78 7.87 -3.40
N GLY A 147 20.58 7.49 -2.14
CA GLY A 147 21.46 7.82 -1.03
C GLY A 147 21.58 9.32 -0.71
N GLY A 148 20.70 10.16 -1.29
CA GLY A 148 20.78 11.61 -1.18
C GLY A 148 19.43 12.33 -1.14
N THR A 149 18.34 11.61 -0.83
CA THR A 149 17.01 12.20 -0.64
C THR A 149 17.04 13.16 0.54
N ALA A 150 16.75 14.44 0.30
CA ALA A 150 16.95 15.50 1.31
C ALA A 150 16.24 15.23 2.62
N GLU A 151 14.98 14.79 2.56
CA GLU A 151 14.15 14.49 3.72
C GLU A 151 14.75 13.35 4.56
N THR A 152 15.08 12.25 3.91
CA THR A 152 15.68 11.08 4.59
C THR A 152 17.05 11.41 5.17
N MET A 153 17.87 12.20 4.45
CA MET A 153 19.20 12.59 4.93
C MET A 153 19.12 13.57 6.10
N ALA A 154 18.16 14.51 6.08
CA ALA A 154 17.94 15.42 7.20
C ALA A 154 17.54 14.65 8.48
N GLN A 155 16.59 13.73 8.37
CA GLN A 155 16.21 12.85 9.48
C GLN A 155 17.39 12.01 9.96
N TYR A 156 18.15 11.42 9.04
CA TYR A 156 19.34 10.63 9.39
C TYR A 156 20.35 11.44 10.21
N LEU A 157 20.64 12.68 9.80
CA LEU A 157 21.61 13.53 10.54
C LEU A 157 21.12 13.84 11.96
N VAL A 158 19.81 14.11 12.13
CA VAL A 158 19.21 14.32 13.46
C VAL A 158 19.30 13.06 14.32
N LEU A 159 18.91 11.91 13.77
CA LEU A 159 18.94 10.65 14.53
C LEU A 159 20.35 10.15 14.80
N ARG A 160 21.28 10.42 13.89
CA ARG A 160 22.68 10.10 14.11
C ARG A 160 23.24 10.84 15.32
N GLU A 161 23.04 12.15 15.40
CA GLU A 161 23.46 12.98 16.53
C GLU A 161 22.83 12.47 17.84
N TRP A 162 21.53 12.17 17.83
CA TRP A 162 20.82 11.60 18.97
C TRP A 162 21.41 10.25 19.43
N LEU A 163 21.76 9.35 18.50
CA LEU A 163 22.42 8.09 18.81
C LEU A 163 23.83 8.30 19.34
N GLU A 164 24.62 9.19 18.74
CA GLU A 164 26.01 9.49 19.16
C GLU A 164 26.06 10.09 20.58
N GLN A 165 25.10 10.95 20.93
CA GLN A 165 24.99 11.48 22.28
C GLN A 165 24.72 10.40 23.32
N ALA A 166 23.93 9.38 23.00
CA ALA A 166 23.58 8.31 23.91
C ALA A 166 24.61 7.16 23.96
N LEU A 167 25.29 6.86 22.85
CA LEU A 167 26.04 5.63 22.62
C LEU A 167 27.50 5.87 22.25
N GLY A 168 27.89 7.09 21.95
CA GLY A 168 29.23 7.44 21.49
C GLY A 168 29.61 6.63 20.22
N SER A 169 30.78 6.02 20.23
CA SER A 169 31.28 5.24 19.09
C SER A 169 30.48 3.98 18.76
N ALA A 170 29.57 3.54 19.63
CA ALA A 170 28.72 2.38 19.38
C ALA A 170 27.49 2.73 18.48
N ALA A 171 27.21 4.01 18.20
CA ALA A 171 26.06 4.46 17.44
C ALA A 171 25.94 3.79 16.05
N SER A 172 27.06 3.53 15.36
CA SER A 172 27.06 2.88 14.03
C SER A 172 26.47 1.46 14.05
N ARG A 173 26.50 0.76 15.18
CA ARG A 173 25.91 -0.59 15.33
C ARG A 173 24.38 -0.56 15.36
N HIS A 174 23.80 0.59 15.63
CA HIS A 174 22.35 0.85 15.64
C HIS A 174 21.81 1.31 14.28
N LEU A 175 22.65 1.27 13.23
CA LEU A 175 22.30 1.72 11.89
C LEU A 175 22.36 0.56 10.89
N VAL A 176 21.43 0.54 9.97
CA VAL A 176 21.48 -0.25 8.74
C VAL A 176 21.00 0.61 7.59
N PHE A 177 21.68 0.57 6.45
CA PHE A 177 21.29 1.35 5.27
C PHE A 177 20.78 0.45 4.17
N THR A 178 19.61 0.80 3.63
CA THR A 178 19.02 0.16 2.46
C THR A 178 19.14 1.16 1.30
N THR A 179 20.12 0.95 0.41
CA THR A 179 20.54 1.94 -0.58
C THR A 179 21.12 1.31 -1.86
N ASP A 180 21.49 2.11 -2.83
CA ASP A 180 22.17 1.66 -4.06
C ASP A 180 23.48 0.91 -3.71
N PRO A 181 23.82 -0.18 -4.43
CA PRO A 181 25.02 -0.97 -4.14
C PRO A 181 26.34 -0.21 -4.35
N ALA A 182 26.36 0.81 -5.19
CA ALA A 182 27.60 1.44 -5.64
C ALA A 182 27.67 2.96 -5.45
N ARG A 183 26.55 3.65 -5.32
CA ARG A 183 26.49 5.13 -5.43
C ARG A 183 25.70 5.76 -4.29
N GLY A 184 25.98 7.07 -4.07
CA GLY A 184 25.24 7.93 -3.16
C GLY A 184 25.86 8.06 -1.79
N ALA A 185 25.48 9.15 -1.09
CA ALA A 185 26.09 9.53 0.21
C ALA A 185 25.92 8.42 1.27
N LEU A 186 24.77 7.73 1.31
CA LEU A 186 24.60 6.62 2.27
C LEU A 186 25.59 5.48 2.02
N ARG A 187 25.88 5.15 0.75
CA ARG A 187 26.90 4.14 0.41
C ARG A 187 28.29 4.56 0.84
N GLU A 188 28.66 5.81 0.57
CA GLU A 188 29.96 6.37 0.99
C GLU A 188 30.12 6.38 2.52
N ILE A 189 29.07 6.79 3.24
CA ILE A 189 29.06 6.79 4.70
C ILE A 189 29.19 5.35 5.21
N ALA A 190 28.43 4.41 4.66
CA ALA A 190 28.47 3.02 5.07
C ALA A 190 29.85 2.38 4.93
N GLN A 191 30.52 2.65 3.81
CA GLN A 191 31.89 2.15 3.56
C GLN A 191 32.90 2.75 4.53
N ARG A 192 32.82 4.06 4.80
CA ARG A 192 33.73 4.75 5.71
C ARG A 192 33.54 4.33 7.17
N GLU A 193 32.31 4.08 7.58
CA GLU A 193 31.95 3.86 8.98
C GLU A 193 31.58 2.40 9.29
N HIS A 194 31.74 1.52 8.30
CA HIS A 194 31.45 0.08 8.40
C HIS A 194 30.00 -0.21 8.86
N ILE A 195 29.03 0.59 8.38
CA ILE A 195 27.61 0.39 8.66
C ILE A 195 27.09 -0.73 7.76
N ALA A 196 26.27 -1.62 8.32
CA ALA A 196 25.62 -2.69 7.58
C ALA A 196 24.73 -2.15 6.46
N THR A 197 24.75 -2.80 5.30
CA THR A 197 23.95 -2.37 4.14
C THR A 197 23.20 -3.51 3.50
N LEU A 198 22.03 -3.17 2.93
CA LEU A 198 21.28 -4.02 2.00
C LEU A 198 21.10 -3.26 0.68
N ASP A 199 21.28 -3.98 -0.41
CA ASP A 199 21.35 -3.39 -1.73
C ASP A 199 19.97 -3.28 -2.38
N VAL A 200 19.61 -2.07 -2.81
CA VAL A 200 18.43 -1.84 -3.65
C VAL A 200 18.84 -2.00 -5.12
N PRO A 201 18.23 -2.93 -5.88
CA PRO A 201 18.59 -3.12 -7.27
C PRO A 201 18.43 -1.82 -8.07
N PRO A 202 19.45 -1.39 -8.84
CA PRO A 202 19.43 -0.12 -9.56
C PRO A 202 18.29 0.03 -10.58
N GLU A 203 17.86 -1.10 -11.17
CA GLU A 203 16.77 -1.17 -12.14
C GLU A 203 15.37 -1.09 -11.53
N VAL A 204 15.24 -1.16 -10.18
CA VAL A 204 13.95 -1.09 -9.49
C VAL A 204 13.63 0.34 -9.09
N GLY A 205 12.56 0.91 -9.63
CA GLY A 205 12.05 2.23 -9.23
C GLY A 205 11.54 2.25 -7.79
N GLY A 206 11.60 3.42 -7.10
CA GLY A 206 11.21 3.53 -5.68
C GLY A 206 9.81 2.98 -5.38
N ARG A 207 8.79 3.37 -6.16
CA ARG A 207 7.40 2.91 -5.99
C ARG A 207 7.16 1.44 -6.32
N PHE A 208 8.14 0.78 -6.98
CA PHE A 208 8.12 -0.66 -7.29
C PHE A 208 8.99 -1.49 -6.32
N SER A 209 9.58 -0.88 -5.28
CA SER A 209 10.64 -1.50 -4.48
C SER A 209 10.16 -2.27 -3.25
N VAL A 210 8.86 -2.35 -2.99
CA VAL A 210 8.32 -3.00 -1.77
C VAL A 210 8.77 -4.47 -1.61
N LEU A 211 8.93 -5.20 -2.71
CA LEU A 211 9.44 -6.59 -2.71
C LEU A 211 10.97 -6.68 -2.85
N SER A 212 11.69 -5.58 -2.69
CA SER A 212 13.15 -5.53 -2.54
C SER A 212 13.53 -5.40 -1.05
N PRO A 213 14.82 -5.32 -0.68
CA PRO A 213 15.22 -5.04 0.71
C PRO A 213 14.54 -3.82 1.35
N VAL A 214 14.02 -2.88 0.55
CA VAL A 214 13.25 -1.70 1.01
C VAL A 214 12.05 -2.10 1.88
N GLY A 215 11.24 -3.05 1.44
CA GLY A 215 10.09 -3.53 2.23
C GLY A 215 10.38 -4.84 2.97
N LEU A 216 11.24 -5.71 2.39
CA LEU A 216 11.49 -7.03 2.96
C LEU A 216 12.29 -6.99 4.26
N LEU A 217 13.27 -6.08 4.42
CA LEU A 217 14.00 -5.98 5.68
C LEU A 217 13.10 -5.54 6.84
N PRO A 218 12.36 -4.42 6.77
CA PRO A 218 11.44 -4.05 7.84
C PRO A 218 10.39 -5.13 8.12
N ALA A 219 9.90 -5.83 7.08
CA ALA A 219 8.96 -6.92 7.22
C ALA A 219 9.54 -8.10 8.02
N ALA A 220 10.75 -8.55 7.67
CA ALA A 220 11.45 -9.62 8.37
C ALA A 220 11.74 -9.26 9.82
N LEU A 221 12.17 -8.02 10.09
CA LEU A 221 12.47 -7.52 11.44
C LEU A 221 11.27 -7.60 12.39
N VAL A 222 10.05 -7.48 11.87
CA VAL A 222 8.83 -7.66 12.66
C VAL A 222 8.19 -9.05 12.47
N GLY A 223 8.94 -10.02 11.93
CA GLY A 223 8.52 -11.43 11.83
C GLY A 223 7.52 -11.73 10.71
N ILE A 224 7.42 -10.90 9.66
CA ILE A 224 6.65 -11.24 8.47
C ILE A 224 7.46 -12.21 7.60
N ASP A 225 6.83 -13.29 7.15
CA ASP A 225 7.44 -14.29 6.27
C ASP A 225 7.67 -13.70 4.86
N VAL A 226 8.92 -13.32 4.60
CA VAL A 226 9.32 -12.69 3.32
C VAL A 226 9.44 -13.71 2.17
N GLU A 227 9.68 -14.99 2.47
CA GLU A 227 9.69 -16.05 1.44
C GLU A 227 8.28 -16.28 0.92
N ALA A 228 7.30 -16.37 1.83
CA ALA A 228 5.90 -16.48 1.46
C ALA A 228 5.41 -15.27 0.67
N LEU A 229 5.83 -14.03 1.03
CA LEU A 229 5.56 -12.83 0.23
C LEU A 229 6.03 -13.00 -1.23
N LEU A 230 7.28 -13.43 -1.42
CA LEU A 230 7.85 -13.60 -2.76
C LEU A 230 7.24 -14.80 -3.51
N ALA A 231 6.88 -15.86 -2.80
CA ALA A 231 6.16 -16.98 -3.41
C ALA A 231 4.80 -16.55 -3.98
N GLY A 232 4.06 -15.74 -3.24
CA GLY A 232 2.81 -15.14 -3.73
C GLY A 232 3.03 -14.20 -4.93
N ALA A 233 4.05 -13.35 -4.87
CA ALA A 233 4.41 -12.48 -5.98
C ALA A 233 4.74 -13.28 -7.26
N ARG A 234 5.42 -14.43 -7.12
CA ARG A 234 5.72 -15.33 -8.26
C ARG A 234 4.46 -15.84 -8.94
N LEU A 235 3.40 -16.17 -8.20
CA LEU A 235 2.11 -16.57 -8.78
C LEU A 235 1.53 -15.50 -9.71
N ALA A 236 1.63 -14.22 -9.33
CA ALA A 236 1.16 -13.13 -10.17
C ALA A 236 2.04 -12.98 -11.43
N VAL A 237 3.36 -13.16 -11.31
CA VAL A 237 4.27 -13.19 -12.46
C VAL A 237 3.91 -14.32 -13.42
N GLU A 238 3.73 -15.55 -12.92
CA GLU A 238 3.36 -16.72 -13.73
C GLU A 238 2.06 -16.49 -14.52
N ARG A 239 1.04 -15.92 -13.88
CA ARG A 239 -0.23 -15.58 -14.54
C ARG A 239 -0.06 -14.50 -15.60
N SER A 240 0.90 -13.60 -15.45
CA SER A 240 1.18 -12.52 -16.41
C SER A 240 1.87 -13.03 -17.69
N GLU A 241 2.39 -14.25 -17.69
CA GLU A 241 3.01 -14.84 -18.89
C GLU A 241 1.99 -15.35 -19.93
N SER A 242 0.70 -15.44 -19.58
CA SER A 242 -0.35 -15.88 -20.51
C SER A 242 -0.50 -14.91 -21.68
N ASP A 243 -0.63 -15.47 -22.89
CA ASP A 243 -0.98 -14.76 -24.12
C ASP A 243 -2.50 -14.55 -24.25
N ASP A 244 -3.29 -15.19 -23.40
CA ASP A 244 -4.73 -14.95 -23.26
C ASP A 244 -5.00 -13.86 -22.24
N LEU A 245 -5.55 -12.71 -22.68
CA LEU A 245 -5.89 -11.60 -21.82
C LEU A 245 -6.79 -12.02 -20.63
N LEU A 246 -7.71 -12.96 -20.86
CA LEU A 246 -8.66 -13.42 -19.83
C LEU A 246 -7.99 -14.28 -18.74
N GLN A 247 -6.80 -14.82 -19.03
CA GLN A 247 -5.97 -15.55 -18.08
C GLN A 247 -4.89 -14.67 -17.43
N ASN A 248 -4.74 -13.42 -17.87
CA ASN A 248 -3.82 -12.43 -17.34
C ASN A 248 -4.58 -11.31 -16.63
N PRO A 249 -4.91 -11.48 -15.33
CA PRO A 249 -5.79 -10.55 -14.63
C PRO A 249 -5.19 -9.14 -14.47
N ALA A 250 -3.86 -9.02 -14.39
CA ALA A 250 -3.19 -7.72 -14.30
C ALA A 250 -3.32 -6.92 -15.61
N ALA A 251 -3.10 -7.59 -16.76
CA ALA A 251 -3.28 -6.96 -18.06
C ALA A 251 -4.76 -6.64 -18.35
N LEU A 252 -5.68 -7.53 -17.95
CA LEU A 252 -7.12 -7.33 -18.10
C LEU A 252 -7.59 -6.12 -17.25
N TYR A 253 -7.17 -6.04 -15.99
CA TYR A 253 -7.45 -4.90 -15.13
C TYR A 253 -7.00 -3.58 -15.77
N ALA A 254 -5.75 -3.53 -16.21
CA ALA A 254 -5.17 -2.36 -16.88
C ALA A 254 -5.92 -1.98 -18.15
N GLY A 255 -6.25 -2.97 -19.00
CA GLY A 255 -6.97 -2.76 -20.25
C GLY A 255 -8.40 -2.24 -20.05
N LEU A 256 -9.13 -2.76 -19.05
CA LEU A 256 -10.48 -2.30 -18.71
C LEU A 256 -10.46 -0.85 -18.18
N HIS A 257 -9.53 -0.51 -17.30
CA HIS A 257 -9.37 0.85 -16.77
C HIS A 257 -8.93 1.83 -17.87
N TRP A 258 -8.01 1.42 -18.74
CA TRP A 258 -7.63 2.21 -19.92
C TRP A 258 -8.82 2.47 -20.84
N ALA A 259 -9.66 1.44 -21.10
CA ALA A 259 -10.82 1.57 -21.97
C ALA A 259 -11.89 2.49 -21.33
N ALA A 260 -12.10 2.42 -20.02
CA ALA A 260 -13.02 3.28 -19.30
C ALA A 260 -12.55 4.74 -19.32
N ASP A 261 -11.27 5.00 -19.08
CA ASP A 261 -10.68 6.34 -19.14
C ASP A 261 -10.76 6.93 -20.56
N THR A 262 -10.18 6.24 -21.54
CA THR A 262 -10.05 6.78 -22.90
C THR A 262 -11.34 6.76 -23.70
N GLY A 263 -12.25 5.83 -23.40
CA GLY A 263 -13.54 5.68 -24.11
C GLY A 263 -14.69 6.42 -23.46
N LEU A 264 -14.69 6.56 -22.14
CA LEU A 264 -15.82 7.12 -21.38
C LEU A 264 -15.42 8.30 -20.48
N GLY A 265 -14.14 8.68 -20.45
CA GLY A 265 -13.65 9.75 -19.58
C GLY A 265 -13.62 9.41 -18.09
N ALA A 266 -13.67 8.12 -17.74
CA ALA A 266 -13.61 7.66 -16.34
C ALA A 266 -12.18 7.70 -15.82
N ARG A 267 -11.70 8.89 -15.49
CA ARG A 267 -10.30 9.20 -15.12
C ARG A 267 -10.01 9.09 -13.65
N VAL A 268 -10.99 8.93 -12.80
CA VAL A 268 -10.80 8.73 -11.35
C VAL A 268 -10.87 7.25 -11.05
N HIS A 269 -9.74 6.68 -10.60
CA HIS A 269 -9.62 5.27 -10.26
C HIS A 269 -9.59 5.10 -8.74
N VAL A 270 -10.71 4.65 -8.16
CA VAL A 270 -10.85 4.45 -6.71
C VAL A 270 -10.43 3.04 -6.35
N LEU A 271 -9.56 2.87 -5.35
CA LEU A 271 -9.31 1.59 -4.69
C LEU A 271 -9.95 1.62 -3.30
N MET A 272 -10.93 0.73 -3.08
CA MET A 272 -11.73 0.70 -1.86
C MET A 272 -11.68 -0.69 -1.20
N PRO A 273 -10.67 -0.98 -0.36
CA PRO A 273 -10.63 -2.20 0.43
C PRO A 273 -11.70 -2.18 1.54
N TYR A 274 -12.33 -3.34 1.77
CA TYR A 274 -13.28 -3.57 2.85
C TYR A 274 -12.60 -4.23 4.05
N THR A 275 -11.58 -3.59 4.54
CA THR A 275 -10.90 -3.87 5.82
C THR A 275 -9.91 -2.76 6.14
N ASP A 276 -9.82 -2.35 7.39
CA ASP A 276 -8.81 -1.38 7.86
C ASP A 276 -7.38 -1.88 7.64
N ARG A 277 -7.18 -3.20 7.63
CA ARG A 277 -5.85 -3.82 7.39
C ARG A 277 -5.28 -3.55 6.00
N LEU A 278 -6.07 -3.08 5.04
CA LEU A 278 -5.62 -2.72 3.69
C LEU A 278 -5.68 -1.21 3.41
N ARG A 279 -5.89 -0.37 4.44
CA ARG A 279 -5.86 1.10 4.31
C ARG A 279 -4.54 1.59 3.72
N GLU A 280 -3.44 1.16 4.28
CA GLU A 280 -2.09 1.56 3.81
C GLU A 280 -1.74 0.93 2.45
N PHE A 281 -2.39 -0.16 2.07
CA PHE A 281 -2.28 -0.72 0.73
C PHE A 281 -2.91 0.23 -0.32
N ALA A 282 -4.04 0.85 -0.01
CA ALA A 282 -4.65 1.84 -0.89
C ALA A 282 -3.76 3.10 -1.03
N GLU A 283 -3.06 3.52 0.03
CA GLU A 283 -2.09 4.62 -0.02
C GLU A 283 -0.85 4.26 -0.87
N TRP A 284 -0.34 3.04 -0.74
CA TRP A 284 0.74 2.54 -1.61
C TRP A 284 0.31 2.48 -3.08
N TYR A 285 -0.89 1.97 -3.38
CA TYR A 285 -1.47 1.96 -4.73
C TYR A 285 -1.58 3.37 -5.30
N ARG A 286 -1.99 4.35 -4.49
CA ARG A 286 -2.11 5.74 -4.92
C ARG A 286 -0.81 6.28 -5.49
N GLN A 287 0.32 6.06 -4.83
CA GLN A 287 1.63 6.46 -5.36
C GLN A 287 1.98 5.65 -6.62
N LEU A 288 1.86 4.33 -6.54
CA LEU A 288 2.21 3.45 -7.65
C LEU A 288 1.50 3.86 -8.95
N TRP A 289 0.20 4.12 -8.86
CA TRP A 289 -0.64 4.43 -10.01
C TRP A 289 -0.43 5.86 -10.53
N ALA A 290 -0.48 6.86 -9.63
CA ALA A 290 -0.35 8.27 -9.99
C ALA A 290 1.00 8.61 -10.63
N GLU A 291 2.08 8.26 -9.94
CA GLU A 291 3.44 8.61 -10.35
C GLU A 291 3.87 7.86 -11.63
N SER A 292 3.33 6.65 -11.83
CA SER A 292 3.63 5.86 -13.03
C SER A 292 2.84 6.32 -14.24
N LEU A 293 1.58 6.71 -14.11
CA LEU A 293 0.69 6.97 -15.24
C LEU A 293 0.48 8.45 -15.54
N GLY A 294 0.79 9.36 -14.60
CA GLY A 294 0.75 10.81 -14.83
C GLY A 294 1.92 11.26 -15.71
N LYS A 295 1.68 11.45 -17.02
CA LYS A 295 2.73 11.78 -18.00
C LYS A 295 2.35 12.93 -18.89
N ARG A 296 3.33 13.83 -19.09
CA ARG A 296 3.21 14.95 -20.04
C ARG A 296 3.34 14.50 -21.49
N VAL A 297 4.20 13.52 -21.75
CA VAL A 297 4.52 13.03 -23.10
C VAL A 297 4.33 11.52 -23.19
N ASP A 298 4.01 11.03 -24.39
CA ASP A 298 4.09 9.60 -24.70
C ASP A 298 5.55 9.16 -24.92
N ARG A 299 5.76 7.88 -25.20
CA ARG A 299 7.12 7.34 -25.46
C ARG A 299 7.81 7.90 -26.70
N ASN A 300 7.07 8.50 -27.60
CA ASN A 300 7.59 9.13 -28.80
C ASN A 300 7.88 10.62 -28.59
N GLY A 301 7.70 11.14 -27.36
CA GLY A 301 7.90 12.54 -27.02
C GLY A 301 6.73 13.46 -27.39
N LYS A 302 5.60 12.90 -27.90
CA LYS A 302 4.40 13.68 -28.23
C LYS A 302 3.70 14.13 -26.95
N PRO A 303 3.32 15.42 -26.81
CA PRO A 303 2.53 15.90 -25.68
C PRO A 303 1.16 15.21 -25.63
N VAL A 304 0.82 14.62 -24.46
CA VAL A 304 -0.42 13.88 -24.24
C VAL A 304 -1.15 14.31 -22.95
N HIS A 305 -0.42 14.71 -21.91
CA HIS A 305 -0.97 15.09 -20.60
C HIS A 305 -1.97 14.04 -20.08
N LEU A 306 -1.53 12.78 -19.98
CA LEU A 306 -2.31 11.62 -19.54
C LEU A 306 -2.10 11.33 -18.06
N GLY A 307 -3.03 10.59 -17.52
CA GLY A 307 -2.94 9.94 -16.22
C GLY A 307 -4.25 9.95 -15.45
N PRO A 308 -4.72 8.78 -15.02
CA PRO A 308 -5.87 8.70 -14.12
C PRO A 308 -5.49 9.20 -12.72
N THR A 309 -6.46 9.78 -12.02
CA THR A 309 -6.31 10.19 -10.62
C THR A 309 -6.70 9.04 -9.70
N PRO A 310 -5.76 8.43 -8.99
CA PRO A 310 -6.11 7.39 -8.02
C PRO A 310 -6.63 8.00 -6.71
N VAL A 311 -7.66 7.38 -6.17
CA VAL A 311 -8.26 7.73 -4.88
C VAL A 311 -8.24 6.49 -3.98
N GLY A 312 -7.72 6.62 -2.76
CA GLY A 312 -7.88 5.64 -1.71
C GLY A 312 -9.18 5.88 -0.95
N ALA A 313 -9.91 4.80 -0.67
CA ALA A 313 -11.07 4.79 0.19
C ALA A 313 -11.05 3.51 1.03
N VAL A 314 -11.83 3.44 2.11
CA VAL A 314 -11.94 2.24 2.95
C VAL A 314 -13.41 1.95 3.27
N GLY A 315 -13.90 0.79 2.88
CA GLY A 315 -15.21 0.31 3.32
C GLY A 315 -15.13 -0.28 4.74
N ALA A 316 -16.15 -0.09 5.58
CA ALA A 316 -17.36 0.70 5.31
C ALA A 316 -17.20 2.21 5.62
N THR A 317 -16.09 2.62 6.22
CA THR A 317 -15.87 4.00 6.71
C THR A 317 -16.20 5.06 5.65
N ASP A 318 -15.69 4.89 4.43
CA ASP A 318 -15.86 5.88 3.37
C ASP A 318 -17.20 5.79 2.63
N GLN A 319 -18.07 4.87 3.00
CA GLN A 319 -19.49 4.96 2.62
C GLN A 319 -20.12 6.22 3.24
N HIS A 320 -19.66 6.62 4.42
CA HIS A 320 -20.14 7.79 5.15
C HIS A 320 -19.40 9.09 4.79
N SER A 321 -18.52 9.08 3.79
CA SER A 321 -17.77 10.27 3.35
C SER A 321 -17.75 10.46 1.84
N GLN A 322 -17.49 9.42 1.04
CA GLN A 322 -17.21 9.52 -0.38
C GLN A 322 -18.29 8.91 -1.29
N VAL A 323 -19.06 7.92 -0.81
CA VAL A 323 -20.01 7.17 -1.66
C VAL A 323 -21.10 8.06 -2.23
N GLN A 324 -21.55 9.10 -1.53
CA GLN A 324 -22.47 10.10 -2.10
C GLN A 324 -21.96 10.67 -3.43
N LEU A 325 -20.68 11.07 -3.48
CA LEU A 325 -20.04 11.54 -4.70
C LEU A 325 -19.91 10.43 -5.78
N PHE A 326 -19.69 9.19 -5.34
CA PHE A 326 -19.58 8.06 -6.29
C PHE A 326 -20.92 7.72 -6.90
N MET A 327 -22.02 7.87 -6.16
CA MET A 327 -23.39 7.58 -6.61
C MET A 327 -23.96 8.69 -7.50
N GLU A 328 -23.93 9.93 -7.04
CA GLU A 328 -24.65 11.04 -7.67
C GLU A 328 -23.76 12.04 -8.41
N GLY A 329 -22.44 11.95 -8.23
CA GLY A 329 -21.49 12.82 -8.91
C GLY A 329 -21.28 12.46 -10.40
N PRO A 330 -20.27 13.07 -11.07
CA PRO A 330 -19.97 12.78 -12.47
C PRO A 330 -19.65 11.30 -12.74
N TYR A 331 -19.95 10.83 -13.96
CA TYR A 331 -19.62 9.48 -14.44
C TYR A 331 -18.13 9.35 -14.87
N ASP A 332 -17.24 9.87 -14.07
CA ASP A 332 -15.80 9.97 -14.33
C ASP A 332 -14.95 8.99 -13.50
N LYS A 333 -15.59 7.99 -12.87
CA LYS A 333 -14.96 7.10 -11.89
C LYS A 333 -15.10 5.63 -12.24
N VAL A 334 -14.08 4.85 -11.89
CA VAL A 334 -14.13 3.38 -11.75
C VAL A 334 -13.80 3.04 -10.32
N ILE A 335 -14.66 2.25 -9.66
CA ILE A 335 -14.44 1.80 -8.29
C ILE A 335 -13.92 0.36 -8.31
N THR A 336 -12.71 0.15 -7.80
CA THR A 336 -12.16 -1.18 -7.54
C THR A 336 -12.35 -1.52 -6.08
N PHE A 337 -13.27 -2.42 -5.78
CA PHE A 337 -13.38 -3.00 -4.45
C PHE A 337 -12.27 -4.03 -4.23
N MET A 338 -11.73 -4.06 -3.01
CA MET A 338 -10.80 -5.09 -2.59
C MET A 338 -11.36 -5.77 -1.35
N ILE A 339 -11.70 -7.05 -1.45
CA ILE A 339 -12.34 -7.81 -0.38
C ILE A 339 -11.46 -8.97 0.06
N VAL A 340 -11.57 -9.33 1.33
CA VAL A 340 -10.91 -10.49 1.91
C VAL A 340 -12.00 -11.50 2.29
N ASP A 341 -11.89 -12.72 1.77
CA ASP A 341 -12.91 -13.75 2.00
C ASP A 341 -12.83 -14.29 3.44
N ASP A 342 -11.61 -14.45 3.98
CA ASP A 342 -11.36 -14.84 5.37
C ASP A 342 -10.40 -13.88 6.04
N LEU A 343 -10.87 -13.13 7.03
CA LEU A 343 -10.05 -12.20 7.83
C LEU A 343 -9.27 -12.90 8.96
N GLY A 344 -9.50 -14.22 9.18
CA GLY A 344 -8.87 -15.00 10.23
C GLY A 344 -9.47 -14.78 11.62
N VAL A 345 -10.35 -13.79 11.78
CA VAL A 345 -11.04 -13.45 13.03
C VAL A 345 -12.38 -12.82 12.71
N ASP A 346 -13.38 -13.13 13.53
CA ASP A 346 -14.68 -12.49 13.48
C ASP A 346 -15.21 -12.21 14.89
N VAL A 347 -16.07 -11.21 15.03
CA VAL A 347 -16.63 -10.78 16.30
C VAL A 347 -18.14 -10.92 16.26
N PRO A 348 -18.74 -11.80 17.12
CA PRO A 348 -20.18 -11.96 17.15
C PRO A 348 -20.86 -10.75 17.78
N ILE A 349 -21.99 -10.35 17.22
CA ILE A 349 -22.91 -9.40 17.82
C ILE A 349 -23.80 -10.19 18.81
N PRO A 350 -23.70 -9.94 20.13
CA PRO A 350 -24.31 -10.82 21.11
C PRO A 350 -25.84 -10.83 21.01
N LYS A 351 -26.42 -12.01 21.06
CA LYS A 351 -27.86 -12.18 21.30
C LYS A 351 -28.16 -11.78 22.74
N ARG A 352 -28.96 -10.75 22.95
CA ARG A 352 -29.48 -10.46 24.28
C ARG A 352 -30.63 -11.43 24.59
N PRO A 353 -30.69 -12.04 25.79
CA PRO A 353 -31.84 -12.86 26.18
C PRO A 353 -33.11 -12.01 26.14
N ASP A 354 -34.16 -12.53 25.54
CA ASP A 354 -35.50 -11.95 25.64
C ASP A 354 -35.94 -11.96 27.09
N PRO A 355 -36.25 -10.83 27.72
CA PRO A 355 -36.72 -10.79 29.10
C PRO A 355 -38.01 -11.58 29.33
N SER A 356 -38.77 -11.88 28.26
CA SER A 356 -40.01 -12.64 28.33
C SER A 356 -39.79 -14.17 28.47
N THR A 357 -38.58 -14.69 28.23
CA THR A 357 -38.26 -16.11 28.30
C THR A 357 -37.65 -16.57 29.65
N SER A 358 -37.40 -15.64 30.58
CA SER A 358 -36.86 -15.95 31.92
C SER A 358 -37.95 -16.26 32.97
N SER A 359 -38.96 -17.07 32.62
CA SER A 359 -39.85 -17.70 33.60
C SER A 359 -39.30 -19.07 34.01
N GLY A 360 -38.39 -19.11 34.96
CA GLY A 360 -37.85 -20.40 35.40
C GLY A 360 -36.84 -20.27 36.55
N GLN A 361 -37.35 -20.29 37.79
CA GLN A 361 -36.66 -20.62 39.05
C GLN A 361 -35.36 -19.88 39.40
N ALA A 362 -35.48 -19.00 40.37
CA ALA A 362 -34.36 -18.51 41.18
C ALA A 362 -33.68 -19.70 41.90
N PRO A 363 -32.35 -19.85 41.82
CA PRO A 363 -31.64 -20.75 42.75
C PRO A 363 -31.57 -20.08 44.11
N SER A 364 -32.05 -20.83 45.09
CA SER A 364 -31.99 -20.48 46.51
C SER A 364 -30.54 -20.53 47.02
N THR A 365 -30.14 -19.45 47.69
CA THR A 365 -29.19 -19.34 48.80
C THR A 365 -27.76 -19.88 48.67
N SER A 366 -26.74 -19.02 48.66
CA SER A 366 -25.96 -18.62 49.85
C SER A 366 -24.73 -17.83 49.46
N SER A 367 -24.44 -16.79 50.26
CA SER A 367 -23.20 -16.00 50.38
C SER A 367 -22.79 -15.06 49.23
N GLY A 368 -23.19 -13.83 49.39
CA GLY A 368 -22.35 -12.63 49.33
C GLY A 368 -21.55 -12.33 48.06
N GLN A 369 -22.19 -11.81 47.07
CA GLN A 369 -21.90 -10.67 46.23
C GLN A 369 -22.89 -10.69 45.05
N ALA A 370 -23.84 -9.78 45.06
CA ALA A 370 -24.74 -9.62 43.93
C ALA A 370 -23.95 -9.23 42.68
N PRO A 371 -24.03 -10.00 41.57
CA PRO A 371 -23.62 -9.47 40.29
C PRO A 371 -24.55 -8.30 39.99
N SER A 372 -24.00 -7.15 39.66
CA SER A 372 -24.76 -6.00 39.20
C SER A 372 -25.74 -6.49 38.12
N ALA A 373 -27.03 -6.38 38.41
CA ALA A 373 -28.09 -6.65 37.45
C ALA A 373 -27.86 -5.72 36.26
N GLY A 374 -27.27 -6.28 35.20
CA GLY A 374 -27.23 -5.62 33.91
C GLY A 374 -28.67 -5.34 33.53
N SER A 375 -29.08 -4.07 33.52
CA SER A 375 -30.38 -3.63 33.09
C SER A 375 -30.67 -4.29 31.74
N GLY A 376 -31.64 -5.22 31.70
CA GLY A 376 -32.13 -5.85 30.48
C GLY A 376 -32.79 -4.78 29.60
N GLN A 377 -31.98 -3.90 28.97
CA GLN A 377 -32.52 -2.98 28.01
C GLN A 377 -32.96 -3.76 26.79
N VAL A 378 -34.28 -3.80 26.57
CA VAL A 378 -34.88 -4.24 25.30
C VAL A 378 -34.26 -3.37 24.18
N LEU A 379 -33.69 -4.00 23.18
CA LEU A 379 -33.17 -3.25 22.02
C LEU A 379 -34.33 -2.54 21.32
N PRO A 380 -34.12 -1.29 20.85
CA PRO A 380 -35.08 -0.65 19.96
C PRO A 380 -35.40 -1.58 18.77
N PRO A 381 -36.66 -1.62 18.29
CA PRO A 381 -37.04 -2.47 17.15
C PRO A 381 -36.14 -2.31 15.93
N ASP A 382 -35.67 -1.10 15.66
CA ASP A 382 -34.79 -0.77 14.55
C ASP A 382 -33.41 -1.42 14.63
N LEU A 383 -33.00 -1.92 15.80
CA LEU A 383 -31.74 -2.63 16.00
C LEU A 383 -31.91 -4.14 16.15
N ALA A 384 -33.14 -4.64 16.14
CA ALA A 384 -33.46 -6.06 16.40
C ALA A 384 -32.88 -7.03 15.35
N TYR A 385 -32.51 -6.54 14.18
CA TYR A 385 -31.90 -7.33 13.10
C TYR A 385 -30.40 -7.62 13.29
N LEU A 386 -29.68 -6.89 14.17
CA LEU A 386 -28.24 -7.05 14.37
C LEU A 386 -27.85 -8.26 15.22
N PRO A 387 -28.52 -8.55 16.36
CA PRO A 387 -28.13 -9.65 17.23
C PRO A 387 -28.13 -11.00 16.53
N GLY A 388 -27.06 -11.76 16.73
CA GLY A 388 -26.90 -13.10 16.14
C GLY A 388 -26.16 -13.11 14.81
N HIS A 389 -25.81 -11.96 14.28
CA HIS A 389 -24.83 -11.79 13.21
C HIS A 389 -23.45 -11.55 13.77
N THR A 390 -22.46 -11.36 12.87
CA THR A 390 -21.10 -10.99 13.23
C THR A 390 -20.72 -9.66 12.54
N LEU A 391 -19.66 -9.00 13.04
CA LEU A 391 -19.13 -7.80 12.38
C LEU A 391 -18.60 -8.10 10.97
N GLY A 392 -18.03 -9.30 10.75
CA GLY A 392 -17.59 -9.72 9.41
C GLY A 392 -18.76 -9.92 8.45
N GLN A 393 -19.90 -10.47 8.92
CA GLN A 393 -21.12 -10.57 8.11
C GLN A 393 -21.67 -9.18 7.76
N LEU A 394 -21.67 -8.24 8.70
CA LEU A 394 -22.10 -6.87 8.44
C LEU A 394 -21.20 -6.20 7.42
N LEU A 395 -19.89 -6.27 7.59
CA LEU A 395 -18.92 -5.68 6.65
C LEU A 395 -19.08 -6.27 5.24
N ARG A 396 -19.33 -7.56 5.12
CA ARG A 396 -19.61 -8.24 3.85
C ARG A 396 -20.91 -7.73 3.21
N ALA A 397 -21.98 -7.62 3.98
CA ALA A 397 -23.27 -7.10 3.51
C ALA A 397 -23.17 -5.66 3.03
N GLU A 398 -22.39 -4.83 3.73
CA GLU A 398 -22.09 -3.45 3.35
C GLU A 398 -21.37 -3.35 2.00
N TYR A 399 -20.37 -4.21 1.77
CA TYR A 399 -19.72 -4.31 0.45
C TYR A 399 -20.71 -4.72 -0.64
N GLU A 400 -21.45 -5.79 -0.42
CA GLU A 400 -22.38 -6.34 -1.42
C GLU A 400 -23.48 -5.33 -1.78
N ALA A 401 -24.07 -4.68 -0.77
CA ALA A 401 -25.09 -3.64 -0.94
C ALA A 401 -24.54 -2.41 -1.67
N THR A 402 -23.37 -1.88 -1.27
CA THR A 402 -22.75 -0.72 -1.93
C THR A 402 -22.39 -1.02 -3.38
N SER A 403 -21.84 -2.21 -3.63
CA SER A 403 -21.48 -2.64 -4.98
C SER A 403 -22.73 -2.86 -5.86
N ALA A 404 -23.85 -3.31 -5.30
CA ALA A 404 -25.13 -3.43 -6.01
C ALA A 404 -25.74 -2.06 -6.28
N ALA A 405 -25.82 -1.19 -5.28
CA ALA A 405 -26.34 0.17 -5.42
C ALA A 405 -25.56 0.99 -6.46
N LEU A 406 -24.24 0.86 -6.51
CA LEU A 406 -23.42 1.48 -7.56
C LEU A 406 -23.85 0.97 -8.96
N ALA A 407 -24.11 -0.34 -9.11
CA ALA A 407 -24.53 -0.90 -10.38
C ALA A 407 -25.92 -0.41 -10.79
N GLU A 408 -26.87 -0.31 -9.86
CA GLU A 408 -28.21 0.28 -10.09
C GLU A 408 -28.13 1.76 -10.48
N MET A 409 -27.09 2.47 -10.01
CA MET A 409 -26.82 3.87 -10.39
C MET A 409 -25.95 3.98 -11.65
N GLY A 410 -25.73 2.88 -12.38
CA GLY A 410 -24.94 2.86 -13.62
C GLY A 410 -23.44 3.12 -13.40
N ARG A 411 -22.89 2.87 -12.19
CA ARG A 411 -21.51 3.16 -11.83
C ARG A 411 -20.61 1.96 -12.05
N MET A 412 -19.57 2.13 -12.87
CA MET A 412 -18.61 1.07 -13.16
C MET A 412 -17.84 0.65 -11.91
N SER A 413 -17.79 -0.65 -11.67
CA SER A 413 -16.95 -1.22 -10.61
C SER A 413 -16.37 -2.58 -10.98
N CYS A 414 -15.27 -2.93 -10.35
CA CYS A 414 -14.73 -4.28 -10.34
C CYS A 414 -14.33 -4.68 -8.92
N THR A 415 -14.11 -5.97 -8.70
CA THR A 415 -13.73 -6.48 -7.37
C THR A 415 -12.51 -7.36 -7.49
N LEU A 416 -11.49 -7.08 -6.69
CA LEU A 416 -10.37 -7.97 -6.43
C LEU A 416 -10.63 -8.72 -5.13
N SER A 417 -10.85 -10.04 -5.22
CA SER A 417 -11.05 -10.89 -4.04
C SER A 417 -9.76 -11.56 -3.64
N LEU A 418 -9.39 -11.40 -2.36
CA LEU A 418 -8.29 -12.08 -1.69
C LEU A 418 -8.88 -13.22 -0.86
N PRO A 419 -8.36 -14.46 -0.94
CA PRO A 419 -8.87 -15.56 -0.12
C PRO A 419 -8.66 -15.31 1.39
N ASP A 420 -7.54 -14.68 1.74
CA ASP A 420 -7.10 -14.39 3.12
C ASP A 420 -6.14 -13.18 3.14
N LEU A 421 -5.61 -12.84 4.32
CA LEU A 421 -4.52 -11.87 4.50
C LEU A 421 -3.25 -12.56 5.00
N THR A 422 -2.73 -13.50 4.23
CA THR A 422 -1.42 -14.11 4.43
C THR A 422 -0.33 -13.35 3.67
N PRO A 423 0.96 -13.53 4.05
CA PRO A 423 2.07 -12.97 3.28
C PRO A 423 2.03 -13.37 1.79
N ALA A 424 1.69 -14.61 1.47
CA ALA A 424 1.59 -15.08 0.10
C ALA A 424 0.50 -14.33 -0.69
N THR A 425 -0.69 -14.22 -0.13
CA THR A 425 -1.79 -13.50 -0.79
C THR A 425 -1.48 -12.01 -0.96
N LEU A 426 -0.86 -11.37 0.03
CA LEU A 426 -0.48 -9.97 -0.10
C LEU A 426 0.65 -9.77 -1.12
N GLY A 427 1.61 -10.68 -1.18
CA GLY A 427 2.66 -10.69 -2.20
C GLY A 427 2.10 -10.81 -3.62
N GLU A 428 1.10 -11.70 -3.82
CA GLU A 428 0.36 -11.82 -5.10
C GLU A 428 -0.35 -10.49 -5.43
N ALA A 429 -1.03 -9.85 -4.47
CA ALA A 429 -1.74 -8.60 -4.70
C ALA A 429 -0.80 -7.43 -5.02
N ILE A 430 0.33 -7.32 -4.33
CA ILE A 430 1.37 -6.31 -4.60
C ILE A 430 1.89 -6.47 -6.02
N MET A 431 2.31 -7.68 -6.40
CA MET A 431 2.85 -7.93 -7.73
C MET A 431 1.77 -7.74 -8.81
N PHE A 432 0.51 -8.13 -8.55
CA PHE A 432 -0.61 -7.86 -9.44
C PHE A 432 -0.71 -6.36 -9.79
N TYR A 433 -0.64 -5.46 -8.82
CA TYR A 433 -0.74 -4.02 -9.10
C TYR A 433 0.52 -3.45 -9.75
N GLN A 434 1.71 -3.97 -9.43
CA GLN A 434 2.93 -3.59 -10.12
C GLN A 434 2.87 -3.99 -11.61
N LEU A 435 2.42 -5.20 -11.91
CA LEU A 435 2.21 -5.70 -13.27
C LEU A 435 1.11 -4.91 -13.99
N ALA A 436 -0.04 -4.68 -13.34
CA ALA A 436 -1.13 -3.89 -13.89
C ALA A 436 -0.67 -2.47 -14.27
N THR A 437 0.19 -1.86 -13.43
CA THR A 437 0.79 -0.54 -13.72
C THR A 437 1.69 -0.58 -14.94
N GLY A 438 2.52 -1.61 -15.06
CA GLY A 438 3.35 -1.83 -16.25
C GLY A 438 2.51 -2.01 -17.53
N TYR A 439 1.47 -2.85 -17.47
CA TYR A 439 0.52 -3.02 -18.57
C TYR A 439 -0.24 -1.73 -18.89
N ALA A 440 -0.67 -0.97 -17.88
CA ALA A 440 -1.32 0.32 -18.11
C ALA A 440 -0.40 1.29 -18.87
N GLY A 441 0.89 1.34 -18.53
CA GLY A 441 1.87 2.10 -19.30
C GLY A 441 1.90 1.71 -20.77
N ALA A 442 1.84 0.42 -21.09
CA ALA A 442 1.78 -0.07 -22.47
C ALA A 442 0.45 0.24 -23.15
N TRP A 443 -0.70 0.10 -22.45
CA TRP A 443 -2.00 0.48 -22.98
C TRP A 443 -2.10 1.97 -23.31
N TYR A 444 -1.56 2.85 -22.46
CA TYR A 444 -1.52 4.30 -22.68
C TYR A 444 -0.40 4.75 -23.64
N GLY A 445 0.57 3.89 -23.95
CA GLY A 445 1.72 4.22 -24.79
C GLY A 445 2.74 5.14 -24.11
N ILE A 446 2.84 5.10 -22.80
CA ILE A 446 3.71 5.93 -21.96
C ILE A 446 4.79 5.11 -21.24
N ASP A 447 5.81 5.78 -20.68
CA ASP A 447 6.78 5.13 -19.80
C ASP A 447 6.32 5.19 -18.34
N PRO A 448 5.94 4.04 -17.70
CA PRO A 448 5.49 4.03 -16.32
C PRO A 448 6.61 4.04 -15.28
N PHE A 449 7.89 4.05 -15.68
CA PHE A 449 9.03 3.86 -14.77
C PHE A 449 9.80 5.13 -14.46
N ASP A 450 9.65 6.19 -15.24
CA ASP A 450 10.22 7.52 -14.98
C ASP A 450 9.26 8.43 -14.19
N GLN A 451 9.76 9.55 -13.69
CA GLN A 451 8.98 10.57 -12.97
C GLN A 451 9.57 11.99 -13.14
N PRO A 452 9.70 12.51 -14.37
CA PRO A 452 10.36 13.80 -14.60
C PRO A 452 9.64 15.00 -13.95
N GLY A 453 8.33 14.86 -13.67
CA GLY A 453 7.50 15.93 -13.10
C GLY A 453 7.90 16.38 -11.69
N VAL A 454 8.54 15.51 -10.89
CA VAL A 454 8.94 15.84 -9.51
C VAL A 454 10.34 16.49 -9.42
N GLU A 455 11.12 16.51 -10.49
CA GLU A 455 12.51 16.95 -10.45
C GLU A 455 12.64 18.48 -10.26
N LEU A 456 11.71 19.27 -10.80
CA LEU A 456 11.72 20.73 -10.61
C LEU A 456 11.56 21.09 -9.12
N GLY A 457 10.61 20.49 -8.42
CA GLY A 457 10.40 20.73 -6.99
C GLY A 457 11.65 20.41 -6.16
N LYS A 458 12.29 19.26 -6.44
CA LYS A 458 13.54 18.86 -5.75
C LYS A 458 14.66 19.88 -5.97
N ARG A 459 14.87 20.35 -7.22
CA ARG A 459 15.90 21.36 -7.52
C ARG A 459 15.65 22.67 -6.78
N LEU A 460 14.39 23.13 -6.76
CA LEU A 460 14.03 24.34 -6.02
C LEU A 460 14.25 24.19 -4.51
N THR A 461 13.94 23.03 -3.94
CA THR A 461 14.23 22.72 -2.54
C THR A 461 15.73 22.73 -2.28
N TYR A 462 16.55 22.12 -3.14
CA TYR A 462 18.01 22.13 -3.01
C TYR A 462 18.59 23.54 -3.07
N ALA A 463 18.10 24.39 -3.99
CA ALA A 463 18.49 25.80 -4.08
C ALA A 463 18.09 26.56 -2.81
N ALA A 464 16.89 26.37 -2.29
CA ALA A 464 16.41 27.02 -1.07
C ALA A 464 17.20 26.62 0.18
N MET A 465 17.70 25.35 0.21
CA MET A 465 18.55 24.82 1.29
C MET A 465 20.05 25.11 1.08
N GLY A 466 20.44 25.85 0.04
CA GLY A 466 21.83 26.24 -0.23
C GLY A 466 22.73 25.08 -0.71
N ARG A 467 22.16 24.06 -1.35
CA ARG A 467 22.95 22.94 -1.88
C ARG A 467 23.87 23.43 -3.02
N PRO A 468 25.19 23.18 -2.95
CA PRO A 468 26.13 23.57 -4.00
C PRO A 468 25.72 23.04 -5.38
N GLY A 469 25.80 23.87 -6.41
CA GLY A 469 25.43 23.55 -7.80
C GLY A 469 23.95 23.78 -8.16
N TYR A 470 23.16 24.33 -7.23
CA TYR A 470 21.74 24.66 -7.43
C TYR A 470 21.43 26.16 -7.23
N GLU A 471 22.42 27.00 -7.08
CA GLU A 471 22.29 28.44 -6.74
C GLU A 471 21.57 29.24 -7.82
N THR A 472 21.61 28.81 -9.08
CA THR A 472 21.11 29.52 -10.25
C THR A 472 19.71 29.13 -10.70
N GLU A 473 19.00 28.23 -9.95
CA GLU A 473 17.62 27.89 -10.29
C GLU A 473 16.76 29.19 -10.22
N PRO A 474 16.14 29.61 -11.35
CA PRO A 474 15.41 30.86 -11.37
C PRO A 474 14.19 30.77 -10.47
N ARG A 475 14.19 31.48 -9.36
CA ARG A 475 12.95 31.80 -8.65
C ARG A 475 12.14 32.72 -9.57
N LYS A 476 11.06 32.19 -10.21
CA LYS A 476 9.96 33.07 -10.54
C LYS A 476 9.51 33.66 -9.22
N ALA A 477 9.79 34.96 -9.03
CA ALA A 477 9.28 35.65 -7.88
C ALA A 477 7.79 35.34 -7.78
N ALA A 478 7.35 34.81 -6.66
CA ALA A 478 5.95 34.80 -6.32
C ALA A 478 5.53 36.26 -6.23
N SER A 479 5.13 36.84 -7.35
CA SER A 479 4.42 38.13 -7.37
C SER A 479 2.95 37.78 -7.18
N SER A 480 2.50 37.82 -6.05
CA SER A 480 1.18 38.12 -5.52
C SER A 480 0.96 37.28 -4.28
N THR A 481 1.17 37.86 -3.15
CA THR A 481 0.46 37.49 -1.94
C THR A 481 -0.91 38.16 -2.04
N ASP A 482 -1.83 37.53 -2.77
CA ASP A 482 -3.24 37.78 -2.56
C ASP A 482 -3.60 37.04 -1.27
N GLU A 483 -3.25 37.63 -0.13
CA GLU A 483 -3.73 37.21 1.19
C GLU A 483 -5.10 37.84 1.42
N VAL A 484 -6.10 37.01 1.72
CA VAL A 484 -7.44 37.44 2.18
C VAL A 484 -7.42 37.64 3.67
#